data_1f62e2d139dfea52d2242e1d534223de
#
_entry.id   1f62e2d139dfea52d2242e1d534223de
#
_cell.length_a   1.000
_cell.length_b   1.000
_cell.length_c   1.000
_cell.angle_alpha   90.00
_cell.angle_beta   90.00
_cell.angle_gamma   90.00
#
_symmetry.space_group_name_H-M   'P 1'
#
loop_
_entity.id
_entity.type
_entity.pdbx_description
1 polymer ?
#
loop_
_entity_poly.entity_id
_entity_poly.type
_entity_poly.pdbx_seq_one_letter_code
_entity_poly.pdbx_strand_id
1 'polypeptide(L)'
;MNKSYKKWDVVLVNLDPTKGSEIAKTRPCLIVSPNALNAALHNLIIIPFTSTNKAYPTRLTTNYKNKPGALAFDQIKTIDKSRVINKDGELDKNLRDAANITLQIMFSEK
;
A
#
# COMPACT_ATOMS: atom_id res chain seq x y z
N MET A 1 16.75 -14.48 9.24
CA MET A 1 17.04 -13.82 7.96
C MET A 1 16.34 -12.48 7.89
N ASN A 2 17.11 -11.43 7.69
CA ASN A 2 16.54 -10.08 7.62
C ASN A 2 15.96 -9.83 6.24
N LYS A 3 14.67 -9.50 6.21
CA LYS A 3 14.04 -9.06 4.98
C LYS A 3 14.12 -7.54 4.90
N SER A 4 14.68 -7.06 3.80
CA SER A 4 14.77 -5.63 3.54
C SER A 4 13.53 -5.18 2.79
N TYR A 5 12.73 -4.32 3.42
CA TYR A 5 11.55 -3.74 2.80
C TYR A 5 11.86 -2.31 2.40
N LYS A 6 11.50 -1.96 1.18
CA LYS A 6 11.77 -0.63 0.64
C LYS A 6 10.49 0.06 0.21
N LYS A 7 10.52 1.39 0.28
CA LYS A 7 9.43 2.17 -0.29
C LYS A 7 9.22 1.77 -1.74
N TRP A 8 7.98 1.64 -2.15
CA TRP A 8 7.51 1.21 -3.46
C TRP A 8 7.52 -0.30 -3.67
N ASP A 9 8.03 -1.07 -2.72
CA ASP A 9 7.83 -2.53 -2.77
C ASP A 9 6.34 -2.83 -2.61
N VAL A 10 5.89 -3.87 -3.30
CA VAL A 10 4.56 -4.44 -3.12
C VAL A 10 4.72 -5.75 -2.38
N VAL A 11 3.99 -5.90 -1.30
CA VAL A 11 4.05 -7.08 -0.44
C VAL A 11 2.65 -7.65 -0.25
N LEU A 12 2.56 -8.97 -0.09
CA LEU A 12 1.31 -9.61 0.30
C LEU A 12 1.17 -9.52 1.81
N VAL A 13 0.04 -9.00 2.27
CA VAL A 13 -0.20 -8.73 3.69
C VAL A 13 -1.52 -9.35 4.11
N ASN A 14 -1.49 -10.02 5.26
CA ASN A 14 -2.72 -10.44 5.92
C ASN A 14 -3.27 -9.25 6.70
N LEU A 15 -4.35 -8.67 6.21
CA LEU A 15 -4.97 -7.48 6.80
C LEU A 15 -5.95 -7.81 7.92
N ASP A 16 -6.37 -9.05 8.06
CA ASP A 16 -7.31 -9.46 9.10
C ASP A 16 -6.64 -9.51 10.47
N PRO A 17 -7.38 -9.25 11.55
CA PRO A 17 -8.81 -8.90 11.59
C PRO A 17 -9.07 -7.44 11.24
N THR A 18 -10.18 -7.22 10.55
CA THR A 18 -10.63 -5.88 10.16
C THR A 18 -12.07 -5.67 10.61
N LYS A 19 -12.55 -4.44 10.53
CA LYS A 19 -13.92 -4.09 10.91
C LYS A 19 -14.62 -3.34 9.78
N GLY A 20 -15.90 -3.62 9.61
CA GLY A 20 -16.76 -2.87 8.72
C GLY A 20 -16.26 -2.84 7.29
N SER A 21 -16.11 -1.64 6.75
CA SER A 21 -15.71 -1.43 5.36
C SER A 21 -14.20 -1.39 5.13
N GLU A 22 -13.40 -1.71 6.16
CA GLU A 22 -11.96 -1.84 5.97
C GLU A 22 -11.65 -2.95 4.97
N ILE A 23 -10.66 -2.72 4.12
CA ILE A 23 -10.22 -3.74 3.18
C ILE A 23 -9.61 -4.90 3.96
N ALA A 24 -10.11 -6.10 3.71
CA ALA A 24 -9.83 -7.29 4.52
C ALA A 24 -9.06 -8.35 3.75
N LYS A 25 -8.72 -9.42 4.46
CA LYS A 25 -8.08 -10.63 3.94
C LYS A 25 -6.64 -10.36 3.50
N THR A 26 -6.09 -11.27 2.73
CA THR A 26 -4.74 -11.15 2.19
C THR A 26 -4.79 -10.37 0.88
N ARG A 27 -4.02 -9.29 0.82
CA ARG A 27 -4.02 -8.40 -0.34
C ARG A 27 -2.60 -7.95 -0.65
N PRO A 28 -2.30 -7.67 -1.93
CA PRO A 28 -1.11 -6.91 -2.25
C PRO A 28 -1.23 -5.51 -1.66
N CYS A 29 -0.15 -5.04 -1.07
CA CYS A 29 -0.10 -3.71 -0.44
C CYS A 29 1.18 -3.02 -0.84
N LEU A 30 1.08 -1.71 -1.09
CA LEU A 30 2.22 -0.88 -1.46
C LEU A 30 2.85 -0.31 -0.19
N ILE A 31 4.16 -0.46 -0.06
CA ILE A 31 4.91 0.17 1.04
C ILE A 31 5.17 1.62 0.66
N VAL A 32 4.71 2.55 1.51
CA VAL A 32 4.93 3.98 1.29
C VAL A 32 5.77 4.63 2.38
N SER A 33 6.09 3.89 3.44
CA SER A 33 6.97 4.41 4.48
C SER A 33 8.41 4.53 3.98
N PRO A 34 9.16 5.55 4.46
CA PRO A 34 10.54 5.77 4.03
C PRO A 34 11.46 4.61 4.38
N ASN A 35 12.50 4.43 3.58
CA ASN A 35 13.45 3.34 3.78
C ASN A 35 14.10 3.37 5.16
N ALA A 36 14.39 4.56 5.69
CA ALA A 36 14.99 4.69 7.01
C ALA A 36 14.08 4.12 8.10
N LEU A 37 12.76 4.40 8.02
CA LEU A 37 11.80 3.85 8.97
C LEU A 37 11.61 2.35 8.76
N ASN A 38 11.58 1.90 7.52
CA ASN A 38 11.43 0.48 7.22
C ASN A 38 12.57 -0.36 7.79
N ALA A 39 13.76 0.22 7.82
CA ALA A 39 14.91 -0.47 8.40
C ALA A 39 14.91 -0.45 9.93
N ALA A 40 14.43 0.65 10.52
CA ALA A 40 14.54 0.88 11.97
C ALA A 40 13.38 0.31 12.77
N LEU A 41 12.17 0.24 12.20
CA LEU A 41 10.97 -0.12 12.93
C LEU A 41 10.49 -1.53 12.58
N HIS A 42 9.69 -2.10 13.47
CA HIS A 42 9.00 -3.37 13.19
C HIS A 42 7.72 -3.17 12.38
N ASN A 43 7.44 -1.93 12.00
CA ASN A 43 6.20 -1.55 11.32
C ASN A 43 6.49 -1.07 9.90
N LEU A 44 5.48 -1.16 9.06
CA LEU A 44 5.47 -0.60 7.72
C LEU A 44 4.18 0.20 7.54
N ILE A 45 4.25 1.29 6.80
CA ILE A 45 3.05 2.03 6.39
C ILE A 45 2.71 1.55 4.98
N ILE A 46 1.49 1.06 4.81
CA ILE A 46 1.09 0.43 3.55
C ILE A 46 -0.24 1.00 3.06
N ILE A 47 -0.44 0.81 1.76
CA ILE A 47 -1.68 1.15 1.07
C ILE A 47 -2.13 -0.10 0.33
N PRO A 48 -3.33 -0.64 0.62
CA PRO A 48 -3.77 -1.86 -0.04
C PRO A 48 -4.27 -1.61 -1.46
N PHE A 49 -4.04 -2.59 -2.33
CA PHE A 49 -4.72 -2.67 -3.61
C PHE A 49 -6.13 -3.21 -3.40
N THR A 50 -7.07 -2.73 -4.18
CA THR A 50 -8.44 -3.23 -4.19
C THR A 50 -8.87 -3.49 -5.62
N SER A 51 -9.67 -4.54 -5.83
CA SER A 51 -10.26 -4.82 -7.13
C SER A 51 -11.46 -3.91 -7.43
N THR A 52 -11.98 -3.25 -6.42
CA THR A 52 -13.09 -2.31 -6.58
C THR A 52 -12.57 -1.01 -7.18
N ASN A 53 -13.11 -0.65 -8.34
CA ASN A 53 -12.67 0.55 -9.05
C ASN A 53 -13.71 1.65 -8.91
N LYS A 54 -13.67 2.37 -7.80
CA LYS A 54 -14.54 3.53 -7.55
C LYS A 54 -13.73 4.80 -7.76
N ALA A 55 -14.34 5.78 -8.40
CA ALA A 55 -13.68 7.03 -8.78
C ALA A 55 -13.62 8.01 -7.61
N TYR A 56 -12.85 7.69 -6.59
CA TYR A 56 -12.56 8.63 -5.51
C TYR A 56 -11.20 9.30 -5.76
N PRO A 57 -11.01 10.55 -5.32
CA PRO A 57 -9.71 11.20 -5.44
C PRO A 57 -8.58 10.45 -4.72
N THR A 58 -8.92 9.65 -3.71
CA THR A 58 -7.96 8.88 -2.94
C THR A 58 -7.74 7.47 -3.51
N ARG A 59 -8.30 7.19 -4.67
CA ARG A 59 -8.15 5.89 -5.35
C ARG A 59 -7.40 6.09 -6.65
N LEU A 60 -6.17 5.58 -6.69
CA LEU A 60 -5.35 5.65 -7.90
C LEU A 60 -5.57 4.38 -8.71
N THR A 61 -6.24 4.54 -9.86
CA THR A 61 -6.50 3.42 -10.77
C THR A 61 -5.18 2.88 -11.31
N THR A 62 -5.02 1.57 -11.27
CA THR A 62 -3.80 0.94 -11.76
C THR A 62 -4.05 -0.53 -12.08
N ASN A 63 -3.19 -1.06 -12.94
CA ASN A 63 -3.09 -2.51 -13.15
C ASN A 63 -1.86 -3.00 -12.40
N TYR A 64 -2.05 -4.05 -11.62
CA TYR A 64 -0.93 -4.71 -10.97
C TYR A 64 -0.97 -6.18 -11.34
N LYS A 65 0.10 -6.67 -11.96
CA LYS A 65 0.20 -8.05 -12.45
C LYS A 65 -1.01 -8.42 -13.31
N ASN A 66 -1.35 -7.53 -14.24
CA ASN A 66 -2.47 -7.69 -15.19
C ASN A 66 -3.85 -7.76 -14.54
N LYS A 67 -3.96 -7.34 -13.28
CA LYS A 67 -5.25 -7.24 -12.59
C LYS A 67 -5.62 -5.77 -12.45
N PRO A 68 -6.75 -5.36 -13.03
CA PRO A 68 -7.20 -3.98 -12.88
C PRO A 68 -7.74 -3.74 -11.47
N GLY A 69 -7.59 -2.52 -11.00
CA GLY A 69 -8.06 -2.15 -9.67
C GLY A 69 -7.58 -0.77 -9.31
N ALA A 70 -7.35 -0.55 -8.04
CA ALA A 70 -6.88 0.75 -7.55
C ALA A 70 -6.06 0.57 -6.28
N LEU A 71 -5.19 1.56 -6.04
CA LEU A 71 -4.56 1.75 -4.73
C LEU A 71 -5.49 2.58 -3.87
N ALA A 72 -5.87 2.05 -2.73
CA ALA A 72 -6.83 2.69 -1.83
C ALA A 72 -6.08 3.52 -0.79
N PHE A 73 -5.71 4.74 -1.15
CA PHE A 73 -4.95 5.62 -0.26
C PHE A 73 -5.73 5.97 1.01
N ASP A 74 -7.07 5.99 0.91
CA ASP A 74 -7.94 6.21 2.07
C ASP A 74 -7.89 5.08 3.08
N GLN A 75 -7.35 3.93 2.71
CA GLN A 75 -7.16 2.78 3.60
C GLN A 75 -5.71 2.64 4.08
N ILE A 76 -4.95 3.71 3.98
CA ILE A 76 -3.55 3.74 4.47
C ILE A 76 -3.50 3.33 5.93
N LYS A 77 -2.57 2.45 6.28
CA LYS A 77 -2.45 1.98 7.65
C LYS A 77 -1.04 1.51 7.96
N THR A 78 -0.73 1.48 9.24
CA THR A 78 0.50 0.91 9.76
C THR A 78 0.24 -0.55 10.11
N ILE A 79 1.14 -1.42 9.68
CA ILE A 79 1.07 -2.84 10.01
C ILE A 79 2.38 -3.30 10.65
N ASP A 80 2.30 -4.35 11.43
CA ASP A 80 3.50 -5.03 11.91
C ASP A 80 4.09 -5.86 10.77
N LYS A 81 5.42 -5.92 10.69
CA LYS A 81 6.09 -6.69 9.64
C LYS A 81 5.71 -8.16 9.63
N SER A 82 5.29 -8.69 10.79
CA SER A 82 4.86 -10.10 10.89
C SER A 82 3.61 -10.40 10.06
N ARG A 83 2.86 -9.38 9.66
CA ARG A 83 1.70 -9.56 8.79
C ARG A 83 2.07 -9.76 7.33
N VAL A 84 3.31 -9.50 6.96
CA VAL A 84 3.78 -9.66 5.58
C VAL A 84 4.05 -11.14 5.31
N ILE A 85 3.41 -11.65 4.26
CA ILE A 85 3.59 -13.05 3.85
C ILE A 85 4.83 -13.17 2.97
N ASN A 86 4.93 -12.32 1.94
CA ASN A 86 6.12 -12.30 1.09
C ASN A 86 6.16 -10.99 0.29
N LYS A 87 7.31 -10.75 -0.34
CA LYS A 87 7.43 -9.68 -1.32
C LYS A 87 6.83 -10.15 -2.63
N ASP A 88 6.07 -9.27 -3.29
CA ASP A 88 5.32 -9.62 -4.48
C ASP A 88 5.79 -8.87 -5.73
N GLY A 89 6.44 -7.74 -5.57
CA GLY A 89 6.94 -6.92 -6.68
C GLY A 89 7.22 -5.50 -6.26
N GLU A 90 7.15 -4.60 -7.23
CA GLU A 90 7.36 -3.17 -7.02
C GLU A 90 6.33 -2.39 -7.81
N LEU A 91 6.02 -1.19 -7.33
CA LEU A 91 5.17 -0.28 -8.08
C LEU A 91 5.93 0.21 -9.31
N ASP A 92 5.26 0.19 -10.46
CA ASP A 92 5.80 0.72 -11.70
C ASP A 92 6.27 2.17 -11.47
N LYS A 93 7.47 2.47 -11.94
CA LYS A 93 8.07 3.80 -11.77
C LYS A 93 7.17 4.91 -12.33
N ASN A 94 6.43 4.62 -13.39
CA ASN A 94 5.51 5.58 -14.00
C ASN A 94 4.39 6.02 -13.07
N LEU A 95 4.09 5.23 -12.04
CA LEU A 95 2.99 5.52 -11.11
C LEU A 95 3.46 6.18 -9.81
N ARG A 96 4.76 6.25 -9.57
CA ARG A 96 5.27 6.75 -8.29
C ARG A 96 4.99 8.23 -8.07
N ASP A 97 5.09 9.03 -9.14
CA ASP A 97 4.76 10.46 -9.05
C ASP A 97 3.28 10.66 -8.74
N ALA A 98 2.42 9.92 -9.41
CA ALA A 98 0.97 9.98 -9.15
C ALA A 98 0.66 9.55 -7.72
N ALA A 99 1.34 8.53 -7.22
CA ALA A 99 1.18 8.07 -5.84
C ALA A 99 1.59 9.15 -4.84
N ASN A 100 2.72 9.82 -5.08
CA ASN A 100 3.17 10.91 -4.21
C ASN A 100 2.20 12.09 -4.23
N ILE A 101 1.68 12.43 -5.40
CA ILE A 101 0.69 13.50 -5.53
C ILE A 101 -0.58 13.15 -4.75
N THR A 102 -1.03 11.92 -4.86
CA THR A 102 -2.23 11.47 -4.14
C THR A 102 -2.03 11.56 -2.62
N LEU A 103 -0.86 11.15 -2.13
CA LEU A 103 -0.53 11.28 -0.71
C LEU A 103 -0.53 12.75 -0.27
N GLN A 104 0.06 13.64 -1.07
CA GLN A 104 0.08 15.06 -0.77
C GLN A 104 -1.32 15.65 -0.71
N ILE A 105 -2.15 15.32 -1.69
CA ILE A 105 -3.53 15.80 -1.73
C ILE A 105 -4.30 15.33 -0.50
N MET A 106 -4.13 14.06 -0.15
CA MET A 106 -4.88 13.46 0.96
C MET A 106 -4.54 14.11 2.29
N PHE A 107 -3.30 14.50 2.49
CA PHE A 107 -2.84 15.07 3.75
C PHE A 107 -2.64 16.59 3.71
N SER A 108 -2.97 17.23 2.60
CA SER A 108 -2.88 18.68 2.55
C SER A 108 -4.07 19.32 3.26
N GLU A 109 -3.81 20.47 3.86
CA GLU A 109 -4.84 21.26 4.51
C GLU A 109 -5.68 21.99 3.46
N LYS A 110 -7.00 21.92 3.62
CA LYS A 110 -7.94 22.57 2.71
C LYS A 110 -8.97 23.37 3.48
#